data_9f72bbed15ff5f6ce172a0a00633e64e
#
_entry.id   9f72bbed15ff5f6ce172a0a00633e64e
#
_cell.length_a   1.000
_cell.length_b   1.000
_cell.length_c   1.000
_cell.angle_alpha   90.00
_cell.angle_beta   90.00
_cell.angle_gamma   90.00
#
_symmetry.space_group_name_H-M   'P 1'
#
loop_
_entity.id
_entity.type
_entity.pdbx_description
1 polymer ?
#
loop_
_entity_poly.entity_id
_entity_poly.type
_entity_poly.pdbx_seq_one_letter_code
_entity_poly.pdbx_strand_id
1 'polypeptide(L)'
;MILQSSDIPIISVVTIVYNGIPYIERAIQSVLSQDYAGLQYIVIDGGSTDGTVDLIKKYEGQSFCWLSEPDQGISDAFNKGIKIATGELVGILNADDWYEQGALWEVANAHRAAPQAVVHGRLRYWQDAQTPYYEFGGNDSRLKSYMSVNHPTVFVPRVIYEKHGVFDLKYRHAMDYDLMLRFKSAGVQFIYLDTVLSNMLLQGVSDRQWLKTQKEMYSIRKNNGVGFVRNQTLLYCAVSKMFFRRCLEQMGADALVEAYRRRTFGKDKVRL
;
A
#
# COMPACT_ATOMS: atom_id res chain seq x y z
N MET A 1 21.38 -5.58 -23.85
CA MET A 1 21.10 -7.03 -23.80
C MET A 1 19.60 -7.14 -23.90
N ILE A 2 19.05 -7.60 -25.03
CA ILE A 2 17.61 -7.78 -25.23
C ILE A 2 17.20 -8.99 -24.37
N LEU A 3 16.38 -8.77 -23.35
CA LEU A 3 15.86 -9.83 -22.47
C LEU A 3 15.00 -10.78 -23.31
N GLN A 4 15.22 -12.09 -23.19
CA GLN A 4 14.28 -13.07 -23.74
C GLN A 4 13.02 -13.05 -22.89
N SER A 5 11.86 -13.30 -23.51
CA SER A 5 10.54 -13.25 -22.82
C SER A 5 10.43 -14.25 -21.66
N SER A 6 11.26 -15.28 -21.61
CA SER A 6 11.36 -16.24 -20.50
C SER A 6 11.99 -15.71 -19.22
N ASP A 7 12.65 -14.53 -19.28
CA ASP A 7 13.39 -13.96 -18.15
C ASP A 7 12.63 -12.83 -17.44
N ILE A 8 11.41 -12.55 -17.89
CA ILE A 8 10.58 -11.49 -17.32
C ILE A 8 9.66 -12.11 -16.25
N PRO A 9 9.84 -11.78 -14.95
CA PRO A 9 8.98 -12.34 -13.89
C PRO A 9 7.55 -11.89 -14.08
N ILE A 10 6.59 -12.77 -13.82
CA ILE A 10 5.18 -12.41 -13.85
C ILE A 10 4.85 -11.62 -12.59
N ILE A 11 4.30 -10.42 -12.76
CA ILE A 11 3.81 -9.57 -11.68
C ILE A 11 2.29 -9.53 -11.73
N SER A 12 1.63 -10.03 -10.68
CA SER A 12 0.20 -9.84 -10.48
C SER A 12 -0.03 -8.52 -9.76
N VAL A 13 -0.81 -7.61 -10.35
CA VAL A 13 -1.30 -6.41 -9.69
C VAL A 13 -2.75 -6.63 -9.31
N VAL A 14 -3.09 -6.43 -8.03
CA VAL A 14 -4.44 -6.56 -7.48
C VAL A 14 -4.96 -5.18 -7.13
N THR A 15 -6.01 -4.73 -7.79
CA THR A 15 -6.74 -3.51 -7.42
C THR A 15 -8.08 -3.88 -6.82
N ILE A 16 -8.42 -3.27 -5.67
CA ILE A 16 -9.73 -3.43 -5.04
C ILE A 16 -10.56 -2.17 -5.19
N VAL A 17 -11.87 -2.34 -5.32
CA VAL A 17 -12.80 -1.22 -5.45
C VAL A 17 -14.17 -1.54 -4.85
N TYR A 18 -14.79 -0.53 -4.26
CA TYR A 18 -16.21 -0.52 -3.89
C TYR A 18 -16.79 0.87 -4.07
N ASN A 19 -17.75 1.04 -5.00
CA ASN A 19 -18.33 2.32 -5.39
C ASN A 19 -17.26 3.38 -5.70
N GLY A 20 -16.34 3.05 -6.62
CA GLY A 20 -15.14 3.82 -6.90
C GLY A 20 -15.08 4.42 -8.31
N ILE A 21 -16.24 4.65 -8.96
CA ILE A 21 -16.31 5.18 -10.33
C ILE A 21 -15.44 6.44 -10.58
N PRO A 22 -15.28 7.40 -9.63
CA PRO A 22 -14.45 8.59 -9.85
C PRO A 22 -12.94 8.31 -9.93
N TYR A 23 -12.48 7.13 -9.48
CA TYR A 23 -11.06 6.88 -9.26
C TYR A 23 -10.52 5.68 -10.04
N ILE A 24 -11.32 4.61 -10.17
CA ILE A 24 -10.88 3.30 -10.67
C ILE A 24 -10.28 3.37 -12.07
N GLU A 25 -10.75 4.25 -12.93
CA GLU A 25 -10.26 4.36 -14.30
C GLU A 25 -8.79 4.76 -14.35
N ARG A 26 -8.37 5.72 -13.52
CA ARG A 26 -6.97 6.12 -13.41
C ARG A 26 -6.09 4.98 -12.90
N ALA A 27 -6.54 4.25 -11.88
CA ALA A 27 -5.83 3.07 -11.38
C ALA A 27 -5.62 2.04 -12.50
N ILE A 28 -6.70 1.67 -13.22
CA ILE A 28 -6.65 0.72 -14.34
C ILE A 28 -5.66 1.19 -15.42
N GLN A 29 -5.79 2.42 -15.86
CA GLN A 29 -4.92 3.00 -16.90
C GLN A 29 -3.45 3.00 -16.46
N SER A 30 -3.17 3.35 -15.20
CA SER A 30 -1.80 3.39 -14.68
C SER A 30 -1.12 2.02 -14.65
N VAL A 31 -1.89 0.96 -14.46
CA VAL A 31 -1.37 -0.42 -14.49
C VAL A 31 -1.20 -0.91 -15.92
N LEU A 32 -2.20 -0.73 -16.77
CA LEU A 32 -2.16 -1.20 -18.17
C LEU A 32 -1.13 -0.45 -19.02
N SER A 33 -0.85 0.82 -18.71
CA SER A 33 0.14 1.63 -19.41
C SER A 33 1.59 1.34 -19.02
N GLN A 34 1.87 0.39 -18.11
CA GLN A 34 3.25 0.05 -17.70
C GLN A 34 4.09 -0.59 -18.81
N ASP A 35 3.47 -1.01 -19.90
CA ASP A 35 4.13 -1.72 -21.02
C ASP A 35 5.04 -2.86 -20.51
N TYR A 36 4.49 -3.66 -19.61
CA TYR A 36 5.19 -4.75 -18.94
C TYR A 36 4.64 -6.10 -19.41
N ALA A 37 5.44 -6.85 -20.17
CA ALA A 37 5.00 -8.09 -20.83
C ALA A 37 4.59 -9.20 -19.84
N GLY A 38 5.12 -9.18 -18.60
CA GLY A 38 4.79 -10.15 -17.53
C GLY A 38 3.63 -9.71 -16.64
N LEU A 39 2.75 -8.80 -17.07
CA LEU A 39 1.64 -8.31 -16.26
C LEU A 39 0.46 -9.31 -16.22
N GLN A 40 0.01 -9.63 -15.01
CA GLN A 40 -1.34 -10.12 -14.73
C GLN A 40 -2.07 -9.05 -13.92
N TYR A 41 -3.13 -8.48 -14.45
CA TYR A 41 -3.91 -7.46 -13.74
C TYR A 41 -5.25 -8.01 -13.27
N ILE A 42 -5.54 -7.85 -11.98
CA ILE A 42 -6.71 -8.40 -11.27
C ILE A 42 -7.46 -7.27 -10.60
N VAL A 43 -8.74 -7.10 -10.92
CA VAL A 43 -9.62 -6.14 -10.23
C VAL A 43 -10.67 -6.89 -9.43
N ILE A 44 -10.75 -6.60 -8.14
CA ILE A 44 -11.76 -7.15 -7.23
C ILE A 44 -12.73 -6.03 -6.85
N ASP A 45 -13.97 -6.18 -7.27
CA ASP A 45 -15.06 -5.28 -6.94
C ASP A 45 -15.93 -5.87 -5.83
N GLY A 46 -16.16 -5.10 -4.78
CA GLY A 46 -16.92 -5.49 -3.58
C GLY A 46 -18.45 -5.48 -3.75
N GLY A 47 -18.96 -5.56 -4.98
CA GLY A 47 -20.39 -5.50 -5.30
C GLY A 47 -20.88 -4.05 -5.47
N SER A 48 -20.17 -3.24 -6.24
CA SER A 48 -20.51 -1.84 -6.52
C SER A 48 -21.84 -1.67 -7.25
N THR A 49 -22.52 -0.55 -6.98
CA THR A 49 -23.83 -0.20 -7.54
C THR A 49 -23.85 1.17 -8.24
N ASP A 50 -22.70 1.84 -8.32
CA ASP A 50 -22.56 3.21 -8.84
C ASP A 50 -22.16 3.29 -10.32
N GLY A 51 -22.04 2.14 -11.02
CA GLY A 51 -21.54 2.05 -12.39
C GLY A 51 -20.08 1.64 -12.52
N THR A 52 -19.39 1.42 -11.38
CA THR A 52 -17.98 0.96 -11.36
C THR A 52 -17.78 -0.31 -12.18
N VAL A 53 -18.67 -1.30 -12.06
CA VAL A 53 -18.57 -2.58 -12.78
C VAL A 53 -18.66 -2.37 -14.30
N ASP A 54 -19.54 -1.48 -14.76
CA ASP A 54 -19.68 -1.21 -16.19
C ASP A 54 -18.44 -0.49 -16.77
N LEU A 55 -17.74 0.28 -15.94
CA LEU A 55 -16.46 0.86 -16.31
C LEU A 55 -15.36 -0.21 -16.40
N ILE A 56 -15.27 -1.12 -15.41
CA ILE A 56 -14.30 -2.21 -15.38
C ILE A 56 -14.42 -3.09 -16.63
N LYS A 57 -15.63 -3.45 -17.04
CA LYS A 57 -15.89 -4.27 -18.23
C LYS A 57 -15.31 -3.71 -19.52
N LYS A 58 -15.15 -2.38 -19.64
CA LYS A 58 -14.57 -1.75 -20.83
C LYS A 58 -13.09 -2.10 -21.05
N TYR A 59 -12.42 -2.61 -20.02
CA TYR A 59 -11.00 -2.95 -20.05
C TYR A 59 -10.73 -4.44 -20.16
N GLU A 60 -11.73 -5.29 -20.36
CA GLU A 60 -11.55 -6.73 -20.53
C GLU A 60 -10.54 -7.05 -21.64
N GLY A 61 -9.57 -7.94 -21.36
CA GLY A 61 -8.51 -8.33 -22.29
C GLY A 61 -7.61 -9.43 -21.73
N GLN A 62 -6.58 -9.82 -22.49
CA GLN A 62 -5.75 -11.00 -22.18
C GLN A 62 -5.01 -10.93 -20.83
N SER A 63 -4.57 -9.74 -20.41
CA SER A 63 -3.82 -9.56 -19.16
C SER A 63 -4.68 -9.02 -18.01
N PHE A 64 -6.00 -8.89 -18.23
CA PHE A 64 -6.94 -8.27 -17.30
C PHE A 64 -8.04 -9.25 -16.93
N CYS A 65 -8.20 -9.51 -15.64
CA CYS A 65 -9.33 -10.26 -15.11
C CYS A 65 -9.98 -9.48 -13.96
N TRP A 66 -11.27 -9.70 -13.74
CA TRP A 66 -12.00 -9.05 -12.66
C TRP A 66 -13.03 -10.00 -12.04
N LEU A 67 -13.37 -9.72 -10.79
CA LEU A 67 -14.40 -10.42 -10.03
C LEU A 67 -15.23 -9.36 -9.29
N SER A 68 -16.57 -9.43 -9.42
CA SER A 68 -17.48 -8.60 -8.65
C SER A 68 -18.37 -9.46 -7.79
N GLU A 69 -18.20 -9.36 -6.48
CA GLU A 69 -19.02 -10.03 -5.48
C GLU A 69 -18.89 -9.31 -4.13
N PRO A 70 -19.90 -9.39 -3.25
CA PRO A 70 -19.79 -8.80 -1.90
C PRO A 70 -18.57 -9.32 -1.14
N ASP A 71 -17.93 -8.42 -0.40
CA ASP A 71 -16.79 -8.74 0.46
C ASP A 71 -17.05 -8.37 1.94
N GLN A 72 -16.17 -8.83 2.83
CA GLN A 72 -16.20 -8.52 4.26
C GLN A 72 -15.31 -7.31 4.61
N GLY A 73 -14.93 -6.51 3.62
CA GLY A 73 -14.05 -5.35 3.71
C GLY A 73 -12.73 -5.52 2.98
N ILE A 74 -11.90 -4.48 3.02
CA ILE A 74 -10.65 -4.31 2.27
C ILE A 74 -9.75 -5.56 2.32
N SER A 75 -9.53 -6.13 3.51
CA SER A 75 -8.69 -7.33 3.68
C SER A 75 -9.22 -8.55 2.93
N ASP A 76 -10.54 -8.74 2.89
CA ASP A 76 -11.18 -9.85 2.19
C ASP A 76 -11.04 -9.67 0.67
N ALA A 77 -11.28 -8.46 0.17
CA ALA A 77 -11.10 -8.14 -1.25
C ALA A 77 -9.65 -8.38 -1.70
N PHE A 78 -8.64 -7.93 -0.91
CA PHE A 78 -7.24 -8.23 -1.21
C PHE A 78 -6.94 -9.71 -1.19
N ASN A 79 -7.46 -10.45 -0.20
CA ASN A 79 -7.24 -11.90 -0.09
C ASN A 79 -7.83 -12.65 -1.29
N LYS A 80 -9.00 -12.23 -1.80
CA LYS A 80 -9.59 -12.78 -3.05
C LYS A 80 -8.64 -12.55 -4.23
N GLY A 81 -8.10 -11.34 -4.38
CA GLY A 81 -7.16 -11.01 -5.44
C GLY A 81 -5.85 -11.79 -5.34
N ILE A 82 -5.26 -11.89 -4.14
CA ILE A 82 -4.04 -12.68 -3.89
C ILE A 82 -4.26 -14.16 -4.24
N LYS A 83 -5.44 -14.70 -3.94
CA LYS A 83 -5.79 -16.09 -4.27
C LYS A 83 -5.84 -16.36 -5.77
N ILE A 84 -6.24 -15.37 -6.58
CA ILE A 84 -6.32 -15.46 -8.05
C ILE A 84 -4.93 -15.20 -8.67
N ALA A 85 -4.05 -14.49 -7.98
CA ALA A 85 -2.73 -14.12 -8.48
C ALA A 85 -1.85 -15.33 -8.76
N THR A 86 -1.29 -15.39 -9.98
CA THR A 86 -0.40 -16.45 -10.45
C THR A 86 1.05 -15.98 -10.59
N GLY A 87 1.28 -14.67 -10.54
CA GLY A 87 2.60 -14.07 -10.67
C GLY A 87 3.57 -14.45 -9.57
N GLU A 88 4.85 -14.33 -9.85
CA GLU A 88 5.93 -14.51 -8.87
C GLU A 88 5.89 -13.43 -7.80
N LEU A 89 5.48 -12.22 -8.20
CA LEU A 89 5.23 -11.07 -7.32
C LEU A 89 3.76 -10.67 -7.33
N VAL A 90 3.28 -10.20 -6.19
CA VAL A 90 1.95 -9.60 -6.05
C VAL A 90 2.09 -8.17 -5.53
N GLY A 91 1.67 -7.20 -6.32
CA GLY A 91 1.48 -5.81 -5.93
C GLY A 91 0.01 -5.53 -5.61
N ILE A 92 -0.25 -4.66 -4.65
CA ILE A 92 -1.60 -4.29 -4.23
C ILE A 92 -1.78 -2.78 -4.38
N LEU A 93 -2.87 -2.39 -5.07
CA LEU A 93 -3.19 -1.00 -5.37
C LEU A 93 -4.66 -0.73 -5.02
N ASN A 94 -4.96 0.34 -4.29
CA ASN A 94 -6.34 0.77 -4.11
C ASN A 94 -6.86 1.48 -5.37
N ALA A 95 -8.17 1.57 -5.52
CA ALA A 95 -8.79 2.20 -6.69
C ALA A 95 -8.51 3.71 -6.81
N ASP A 96 -8.15 4.39 -5.72
CA ASP A 96 -7.81 5.82 -5.67
C ASP A 96 -6.31 6.11 -5.80
N ASP A 97 -5.46 5.07 -5.83
CA ASP A 97 -4.02 5.13 -6.04
C ASP A 97 -3.66 4.83 -7.51
N TRP A 98 -2.43 5.17 -7.93
CA TRP A 98 -1.93 4.82 -9.27
C TRP A 98 -0.41 4.64 -9.28
N TYR A 99 0.08 3.79 -10.16
CA TYR A 99 1.52 3.57 -10.34
C TYR A 99 2.18 4.68 -11.14
N GLU A 100 3.45 4.95 -10.82
CA GLU A 100 4.34 5.76 -11.64
C GLU A 100 4.76 4.96 -12.89
N GLN A 101 5.01 5.65 -14.01
CA GLN A 101 5.43 4.99 -15.24
C GLN A 101 6.76 4.24 -15.04
N GLY A 102 6.82 3.00 -15.49
CA GLY A 102 8.01 2.14 -15.35
C GLY A 102 8.16 1.45 -13.98
N ALA A 103 7.24 1.66 -13.04
CA ALA A 103 7.31 1.08 -11.70
C ALA A 103 7.46 -0.45 -11.72
N LEU A 104 6.72 -1.15 -12.61
CA LEU A 104 6.81 -2.62 -12.70
C LEU A 104 8.18 -3.10 -13.19
N TRP A 105 8.86 -2.36 -14.05
CA TRP A 105 10.23 -2.68 -14.50
C TRP A 105 11.25 -2.53 -13.37
N GLU A 106 11.15 -1.48 -12.56
CA GLU A 106 12.01 -1.28 -11.39
C GLU A 106 11.83 -2.42 -10.38
N VAL A 107 10.58 -2.79 -10.11
CA VAL A 107 10.24 -3.91 -9.22
C VAL A 107 10.76 -5.24 -9.75
N ALA A 108 10.57 -5.51 -11.04
CA ALA A 108 11.07 -6.74 -11.69
C ALA A 108 12.60 -6.86 -11.61
N ASN A 109 13.32 -5.75 -11.80
CA ASN A 109 14.78 -5.71 -11.68
C ASN A 109 15.23 -6.03 -10.24
N ALA A 110 14.57 -5.46 -9.23
CA ALA A 110 14.86 -5.75 -7.83
C ALA A 110 14.54 -7.20 -7.46
N HIS A 111 13.43 -7.73 -7.93
CA HIS A 111 13.03 -9.11 -7.70
C HIS A 111 14.04 -10.09 -8.27
N ARG A 112 14.53 -9.89 -9.49
CA ARG A 112 15.58 -10.76 -10.08
C ARG A 112 16.86 -10.79 -9.25
N ALA A 113 17.23 -9.67 -8.63
CA ALA A 113 18.40 -9.61 -7.75
C ALA A 113 18.17 -10.33 -6.41
N ALA A 114 16.93 -10.38 -5.91
CA ALA A 114 16.56 -11.03 -4.66
C ALA A 114 15.13 -11.59 -4.70
N PRO A 115 14.91 -12.78 -5.28
CA PRO A 115 13.57 -13.33 -5.56
C PRO A 115 12.67 -13.60 -4.35
N GLN A 116 13.24 -13.62 -3.14
CA GLN A 116 12.51 -13.86 -1.91
C GLN A 116 12.36 -12.61 -1.04
N ALA A 117 12.71 -11.44 -1.55
CA ALA A 117 12.59 -10.18 -0.82
C ALA A 117 11.29 -9.45 -1.16
N VAL A 118 10.65 -8.85 -0.16
CA VAL A 118 9.60 -7.86 -0.35
C VAL A 118 10.23 -6.59 -0.92
N VAL A 119 9.73 -6.10 -2.03
CA VAL A 119 10.19 -4.86 -2.67
C VAL A 119 9.25 -3.73 -2.28
N HIS A 120 9.79 -2.56 -1.94
CA HIS A 120 9.01 -1.35 -1.70
C HIS A 120 9.79 -0.10 -2.12
N GLY A 121 9.09 1.02 -2.33
CA GLY A 121 9.73 2.23 -2.81
C GLY A 121 9.14 3.52 -2.25
N ARG A 122 9.39 4.64 -2.95
CA ARG A 122 8.80 5.92 -2.61
C ARG A 122 7.33 5.98 -3.02
N LEU A 123 6.53 6.69 -2.20
CA LEU A 123 5.15 7.08 -2.49
C LEU A 123 5.12 8.60 -2.70
N ARG A 124 4.52 9.06 -3.79
CA ARG A 124 4.24 10.47 -4.02
C ARG A 124 2.82 10.80 -3.59
N TYR A 125 2.68 11.77 -2.72
CA TYR A 125 1.39 12.29 -2.27
C TYR A 125 0.96 13.48 -3.11
N TRP A 126 -0.33 13.57 -3.42
CA TRP A 126 -0.94 14.63 -4.21
C TRP A 126 -2.02 15.33 -3.40
N GLN A 127 -2.09 16.66 -3.49
CA GLN A 127 -3.19 17.44 -2.89
C GLN A 127 -4.50 17.23 -3.63
N ASP A 128 -4.40 17.22 -4.95
CA ASP A 128 -5.46 16.97 -5.93
C ASP A 128 -4.87 16.23 -7.15
N ALA A 129 -5.66 16.02 -8.19
CA ALA A 129 -5.23 15.25 -9.37
C ALA A 129 -4.08 15.89 -10.17
N GLN A 130 -3.70 17.15 -9.89
CA GLN A 130 -2.74 17.93 -10.68
C GLN A 130 -1.57 18.47 -9.86
N THR A 131 -1.70 18.52 -8.52
CA THR A 131 -0.74 19.19 -7.63
C THR A 131 0.00 18.17 -6.77
N PRO A 132 1.24 17.79 -7.12
CA PRO A 132 2.07 16.95 -6.26
C PRO A 132 2.42 17.73 -4.98
N TYR A 133 2.49 17.03 -3.86
CA TYR A 133 2.71 17.67 -2.56
C TYR A 133 4.05 17.28 -1.93
N TYR A 134 4.32 16.01 -1.80
CA TYR A 134 5.59 15.51 -1.32
C TYR A 134 5.79 14.02 -1.63
N GLU A 135 7.04 13.57 -1.57
CA GLU A 135 7.41 12.17 -1.63
C GLU A 135 7.82 11.64 -0.26
N PHE A 136 7.47 10.40 0.01
CA PHE A 136 7.82 9.72 1.24
C PHE A 136 8.50 8.39 0.93
N GLY A 137 9.74 8.23 1.43
CA GLY A 137 10.47 6.97 1.37
C GLY A 137 10.07 6.02 2.49
N GLY A 138 9.95 4.73 2.18
CA GLY A 138 9.71 3.69 3.18
C GLY A 138 10.96 3.33 3.96
N ASN A 139 10.79 2.84 5.21
CA ASN A 139 11.88 2.34 6.03
C ASN A 139 11.46 1.11 6.84
N ASP A 140 11.71 -0.08 6.30
CA ASP A 140 11.31 -1.35 6.88
C ASP A 140 11.97 -1.64 8.26
N SER A 141 13.11 -1.03 8.58
CA SER A 141 13.76 -1.19 9.87
C SER A 141 12.91 -0.64 11.05
N ARG A 142 11.97 0.26 10.76
CA ARG A 142 11.08 0.88 11.75
C ARG A 142 9.73 0.17 11.90
N LEU A 143 9.46 -0.91 11.17
CA LEU A 143 8.19 -1.66 11.22
C LEU A 143 7.83 -2.14 12.64
N LYS A 144 8.80 -2.47 13.49
CA LYS A 144 8.55 -2.80 14.91
C LYS A 144 7.97 -1.65 15.74
N SER A 145 7.94 -0.43 15.21
CA SER A 145 7.43 0.75 15.91
C SER A 145 6.11 1.25 15.33
N TYR A 146 6.01 1.34 14.00
CA TYR A 146 4.82 1.84 13.28
C TYR A 146 4.87 1.39 11.82
N MET A 147 3.78 1.57 11.08
CA MET A 147 3.75 1.34 9.63
C MET A 147 4.65 2.36 8.95
N SER A 148 5.83 1.92 8.57
CA SER A 148 6.92 2.73 8.02
C SER A 148 7.26 2.37 6.58
N VAL A 149 6.45 1.53 5.97
CA VAL A 149 6.52 1.15 4.55
C VAL A 149 5.22 1.60 3.88
N ASN A 150 5.33 2.15 2.69
CA ASN A 150 4.16 2.68 1.97
C ASN A 150 3.44 1.54 1.25
N HIS A 151 2.27 1.13 1.74
CA HIS A 151 1.52 -0.02 1.24
C HIS A 151 1.33 -0.03 -0.29
N PRO A 152 0.94 1.07 -0.98
CA PRO A 152 0.76 1.05 -2.44
C PRO A 152 2.05 0.84 -3.24
N THR A 153 3.22 0.88 -2.58
CA THR A 153 4.53 0.64 -3.22
C THR A 153 5.07 -0.77 -2.98
N VAL A 154 4.31 -1.60 -2.26
CA VAL A 154 4.79 -2.92 -1.81
C VAL A 154 4.46 -4.00 -2.81
N PHE A 155 5.49 -4.78 -3.15
CA PHE A 155 5.37 -5.98 -3.96
C PHE A 155 5.94 -7.16 -3.16
N VAL A 156 5.12 -8.18 -2.98
CA VAL A 156 5.44 -9.34 -2.15
C VAL A 156 5.59 -10.57 -3.02
N PRO A 157 6.70 -11.33 -2.92
CA PRO A 157 6.80 -12.63 -3.57
C PRO A 157 5.65 -13.54 -3.13
N ARG A 158 4.95 -14.17 -4.09
CA ARG A 158 3.78 -15.02 -3.80
C ARG A 158 4.08 -16.12 -2.78
N VAL A 159 5.27 -16.69 -2.83
CA VAL A 159 5.74 -17.70 -1.86
C VAL A 159 5.79 -17.18 -0.41
N ILE A 160 5.91 -15.87 -0.19
CA ILE A 160 5.87 -15.26 1.13
C ILE A 160 4.44 -15.26 1.68
N TYR A 161 3.44 -14.98 0.85
CA TYR A 161 2.03 -15.15 1.24
C TYR A 161 1.69 -16.60 1.55
N GLU A 162 2.15 -17.55 0.73
CA GLU A 162 1.94 -18.99 0.94
C GLU A 162 2.53 -19.45 2.27
N LYS A 163 3.71 -18.98 2.63
CA LYS A 163 4.45 -19.37 3.83
C LYS A 163 3.97 -18.66 5.10
N HIS A 164 3.63 -17.38 5.01
CA HIS A 164 3.38 -16.54 6.19
C HIS A 164 1.93 -16.05 6.27
N GLY A 165 1.07 -16.45 5.33
CA GLY A 165 -0.35 -16.07 5.27
C GLY A 165 -0.60 -14.71 4.67
N VAL A 166 -1.86 -14.45 4.38
CA VAL A 166 -2.42 -13.26 3.75
C VAL A 166 -2.95 -12.27 4.80
N PHE A 167 -3.76 -11.29 4.45
CA PHE A 167 -4.36 -10.32 5.38
C PHE A 167 -5.25 -11.01 6.41
N ASP A 168 -5.11 -10.63 7.70
CA ASP A 168 -5.96 -11.11 8.78
C ASP A 168 -7.23 -10.25 8.87
N LEU A 169 -8.40 -10.85 8.63
CA LEU A 169 -9.70 -10.17 8.58
C LEU A 169 -10.10 -9.51 9.89
N LYS A 170 -9.46 -9.85 11.02
CA LYS A 170 -9.73 -9.20 12.31
C LYS A 170 -9.26 -7.74 12.37
N TYR A 171 -8.26 -7.37 11.55
CA TYR A 171 -7.76 -6.01 11.47
C TYR A 171 -8.41 -5.26 10.30
N ARG A 172 -9.06 -4.13 10.61
CA ARG A 172 -9.79 -3.33 9.62
C ARG A 172 -9.10 -2.01 9.27
N HIS A 173 -8.19 -1.55 10.12
CA HIS A 173 -7.56 -0.23 10.00
C HIS A 173 -6.04 -0.30 9.89
N ALA A 174 -5.42 -1.38 10.35
CA ALA A 174 -3.98 -1.58 10.36
C ALA A 174 -3.59 -2.96 9.81
N MET A 175 -4.38 -3.49 8.88
CA MET A 175 -4.16 -4.80 8.26
C MET A 175 -2.85 -4.86 7.47
N ASP A 176 -2.47 -3.78 6.81
CA ASP A 176 -1.20 -3.61 6.12
C ASP A 176 -0.02 -3.67 7.10
N TYR A 177 -0.16 -2.99 8.24
CA TYR A 177 0.85 -3.04 9.31
C TYR A 177 1.02 -4.44 9.90
N ASP A 178 -0.07 -5.16 10.13
CA ASP A 178 -0.01 -6.55 10.60
C ASP A 178 0.79 -7.41 9.62
N LEU A 179 0.43 -7.35 8.35
CA LEU A 179 1.05 -8.14 7.31
C LEU A 179 2.56 -7.87 7.21
N MET A 180 2.96 -6.59 7.12
CA MET A 180 4.37 -6.21 7.00
C MET A 180 5.17 -6.55 8.25
N LEU A 181 4.59 -6.38 9.44
CA LEU A 181 5.28 -6.71 10.69
C LEU A 181 5.43 -8.22 10.87
N ARG A 182 4.46 -9.03 10.47
CA ARG A 182 4.56 -10.50 10.46
C ARG A 182 5.71 -10.95 9.55
N PHE A 183 5.78 -10.44 8.33
CA PHE A 183 6.87 -10.76 7.40
C PHE A 183 8.24 -10.35 7.99
N LYS A 184 8.35 -9.13 8.52
CA LYS A 184 9.59 -8.66 9.14
C LYS A 184 9.99 -9.47 10.37
N SER A 185 9.03 -9.88 11.20
CA SER A 185 9.28 -10.70 12.39
C SER A 185 9.68 -12.13 12.03
N ALA A 186 9.22 -12.64 10.90
CA ALA A 186 9.61 -13.93 10.35
C ALA A 186 11.00 -13.92 9.63
N GLY A 187 11.69 -12.77 9.60
CA GLY A 187 13.00 -12.64 8.98
C GLY A 187 12.97 -12.46 7.47
N VAL A 188 11.81 -12.14 6.88
CA VAL A 188 11.71 -11.82 5.44
C VAL A 188 12.56 -10.60 5.14
N GLN A 189 13.36 -10.68 4.08
CA GLN A 189 14.16 -9.57 3.60
C GLN A 189 13.26 -8.52 2.91
N PHE A 190 13.61 -7.24 3.10
CA PHE A 190 12.99 -6.12 2.41
C PHE A 190 14.04 -5.38 1.58
N ILE A 191 13.67 -4.97 0.37
CA ILE A 191 14.48 -4.14 -0.51
C ILE A 191 13.74 -2.83 -0.73
N TYR A 192 14.41 -1.74 -0.39
CA TYR A 192 13.94 -0.39 -0.66
C TYR A 192 14.50 0.12 -1.98
N LEU A 193 13.63 0.60 -2.85
CA LEU A 193 13.97 1.31 -4.09
C LEU A 193 13.82 2.83 -3.86
N ASP A 194 14.89 3.58 -4.08
CA ASP A 194 14.86 5.03 -3.96
C ASP A 194 14.26 5.70 -5.21
N THR A 195 13.12 5.16 -5.66
CA THR A 195 12.34 5.66 -6.79
C THR A 195 10.84 5.70 -6.43
N VAL A 196 10.10 6.60 -7.05
CA VAL A 196 8.64 6.66 -6.88
C VAL A 196 8.03 5.49 -7.63
N LEU A 197 7.32 4.62 -6.91
CA LEU A 197 6.60 3.49 -7.49
C LEU A 197 5.11 3.76 -7.61
N SER A 198 4.56 4.54 -6.68
CA SER A 198 3.12 4.77 -6.63
C SER A 198 2.79 6.20 -6.20
N ASN A 199 1.57 6.60 -6.50
CA ASN A 199 0.99 7.90 -6.23
C ASN A 199 -0.31 7.74 -5.45
N MET A 200 -0.61 8.67 -4.52
CA MET A 200 -1.77 8.63 -3.65
C MET A 200 -2.31 10.02 -3.38
N LEU A 201 -3.64 10.17 -3.30
CA LEU A 201 -4.27 11.41 -2.86
C LEU A 201 -4.22 11.54 -1.33
N LEU A 202 -4.07 12.77 -0.82
CA LEU A 202 -3.98 13.06 0.63
C LEU A 202 -5.27 12.78 1.42
N GLN A 203 -6.40 12.58 0.75
CA GLN A 203 -7.71 12.42 1.39
C GLN A 203 -8.03 10.94 1.65
N GLY A 204 -7.34 10.32 2.61
CA GLY A 204 -7.57 8.93 3.01
C GLY A 204 -8.52 8.76 4.20
N VAL A 205 -9.22 7.61 4.26
CA VAL A 205 -10.14 7.21 5.36
C VAL A 205 -9.42 7.04 6.70
N SER A 206 -8.12 6.82 6.68
CA SER A 206 -7.29 6.50 7.87
C SER A 206 -7.26 7.60 8.93
N ASP A 207 -7.41 8.88 8.56
CA ASP A 207 -7.39 9.99 9.52
C ASP A 207 -8.66 10.08 10.40
N ARG A 208 -9.79 9.56 9.92
CA ARG A 208 -11.07 9.64 10.66
C ARG A 208 -11.16 8.63 11.80
N GLN A 209 -10.47 7.51 11.72
CA GLN A 209 -10.57 6.40 12.68
C GLN A 209 -9.24 6.10 13.41
N TRP A 210 -8.38 7.10 13.53
CA TRP A 210 -7.02 6.97 14.08
C TRP A 210 -6.92 6.25 15.43
N LEU A 211 -7.90 6.45 16.35
CA LEU A 211 -7.91 5.74 17.65
C LEU A 211 -8.07 4.23 17.48
N LYS A 212 -8.94 3.80 16.56
CA LYS A 212 -9.11 2.39 16.25
C LYS A 212 -7.83 1.82 15.64
N THR A 213 -7.23 2.55 14.70
CA THR A 213 -5.94 2.21 14.11
C THR A 213 -4.86 2.04 15.18
N GLN A 214 -4.75 2.98 16.15
CA GLN A 214 -3.76 2.85 17.22
C GLN A 214 -4.00 1.64 18.15
N LYS A 215 -5.26 1.31 18.44
CA LYS A 215 -5.61 0.10 19.20
C LYS A 215 -5.23 -1.18 18.45
N GLU A 216 -5.50 -1.26 17.16
CA GLU A 216 -5.08 -2.38 16.33
C GLU A 216 -3.55 -2.48 16.27
N MET A 217 -2.84 -1.39 16.00
CA MET A 217 -1.37 -1.35 15.98
C MET A 217 -0.76 -1.80 17.32
N TYR A 218 -1.36 -1.42 18.45
CA TYR A 218 -0.94 -1.90 19.77
C TYR A 218 -1.08 -3.42 19.88
N SER A 219 -2.23 -3.96 19.48
CA SER A 219 -2.50 -5.41 19.48
C SER A 219 -1.53 -6.16 18.56
N ILE A 220 -1.31 -5.64 17.34
CA ILE A 220 -0.39 -6.20 16.35
C ILE A 220 1.03 -6.26 16.91
N ARG A 221 1.54 -5.17 17.48
CA ARG A 221 2.88 -5.15 18.11
C ARG A 221 3.01 -6.14 19.25
N LYS A 222 1.98 -6.25 20.11
CA LYS A 222 1.93 -7.23 21.21
C LYS A 222 2.04 -8.66 20.68
N ASN A 223 1.26 -8.99 19.63
CA ASN A 223 1.23 -10.32 19.03
C ASN A 223 2.55 -10.67 18.31
N ASN A 224 3.30 -9.66 17.87
CA ASN A 224 4.60 -9.81 17.21
C ASN A 224 5.80 -9.62 18.17
N GLY A 225 5.60 -9.80 19.47
CA GLY A 225 6.69 -9.86 20.45
C GLY A 225 7.32 -8.52 20.84
N VAL A 226 6.66 -7.40 20.56
CA VAL A 226 7.13 -6.08 21.04
C VAL A 226 6.85 -5.99 22.55
N GLY A 227 7.90 -5.82 23.35
CA GLY A 227 7.82 -5.79 24.81
C GLY A 227 6.82 -4.75 25.33
N PHE A 228 6.16 -5.05 26.45
CA PHE A 228 5.07 -4.25 27.01
C PHE A 228 5.43 -2.77 27.20
N VAL A 229 6.56 -2.46 27.86
CA VAL A 229 6.98 -1.07 28.13
C VAL A 229 7.15 -0.30 26.82
N ARG A 230 7.87 -0.88 25.86
CA ARG A 230 8.07 -0.25 24.52
C ARG A 230 6.74 -0.02 23.81
N ASN A 231 5.83 -0.99 23.86
CA ASN A 231 4.54 -0.90 23.19
C ASN A 231 3.66 0.21 23.81
N GLN A 232 3.67 0.34 25.14
CA GLN A 232 2.99 1.43 25.85
C GLN A 232 3.58 2.79 25.48
N THR A 233 4.92 2.93 25.50
CA THR A 233 5.59 4.17 25.09
C THR A 233 5.21 4.58 23.67
N LEU A 234 5.21 3.65 22.72
CA LEU A 234 4.82 3.92 21.34
C LEU A 234 3.35 4.39 21.23
N LEU A 235 2.44 3.78 21.99
CA LEU A 235 1.03 4.19 22.03
C LEU A 235 0.90 5.61 22.59
N TYR A 236 1.49 5.90 23.76
CA TYR A 236 1.44 7.22 24.38
C TYR A 236 2.05 8.29 23.46
N CYS A 237 3.19 8.03 22.84
CA CYS A 237 3.80 8.95 21.88
C CYS A 237 2.89 9.22 20.68
N ALA A 238 2.22 8.21 20.13
CA ALA A 238 1.32 8.39 19.00
C ALA A 238 0.09 9.21 19.39
N VAL A 239 -0.52 8.90 20.54
CA VAL A 239 -1.69 9.62 21.06
C VAL A 239 -1.35 11.08 21.37
N SER A 240 -0.23 11.34 22.06
CA SER A 240 0.22 12.70 22.40
C SER A 240 0.48 13.54 21.15
N LYS A 241 1.14 12.98 20.15
CA LYS A 241 1.40 13.66 18.88
C LYS A 241 0.09 14.01 18.15
N MET A 242 -0.87 13.11 18.13
CA MET A 242 -2.16 13.35 17.49
C MET A 242 -2.99 14.38 18.26
N PHE A 243 -2.99 14.31 19.59
CA PHE A 243 -3.66 15.29 20.43
C PHE A 243 -3.09 16.69 20.21
N PHE A 244 -1.76 16.81 20.23
CA PHE A 244 -1.08 18.09 19.98
C PHE A 244 -1.42 18.65 18.59
N ARG A 245 -1.38 17.82 17.54
CA ARG A 245 -1.79 18.25 16.19
C ARG A 245 -3.23 18.77 16.17
N ARG A 246 -4.18 18.05 16.79
CA ARG A 246 -5.59 18.48 16.83
C ARG A 246 -5.80 19.78 17.61
N CYS A 247 -5.06 19.99 18.70
CA CYS A 247 -5.10 21.25 19.41
C CYS A 247 -4.65 22.41 18.51
N LEU A 248 -3.55 22.24 17.76
CA LEU A 248 -3.09 23.26 16.80
C LEU A 248 -4.12 23.52 15.69
N GLU A 249 -4.73 22.46 15.14
CA GLU A 249 -5.78 22.57 14.11
C GLU A 249 -7.01 23.34 14.66
N GLN A 250 -7.45 23.05 15.89
CA GLN A 250 -8.55 23.77 16.55
C GLN A 250 -8.26 25.24 16.86
N MET A 251 -6.98 25.56 17.08
CA MET A 251 -6.54 26.95 17.32
C MET A 251 -6.36 27.76 16.03
N GLY A 252 -6.63 27.16 14.85
CA GLY A 252 -6.41 27.80 13.55
C GLY A 252 -4.93 28.07 13.23
N ALA A 253 -4.02 27.33 13.88
CA ALA A 253 -2.58 27.51 13.75
C ALA A 253 -2.02 26.72 12.56
N ASP A 254 -2.56 26.91 11.36
CA ASP A 254 -2.23 26.12 10.16
C ASP A 254 -0.74 26.14 9.82
N ALA A 255 -0.08 27.27 9.98
CA ALA A 255 1.37 27.40 9.77
C ALA A 255 2.18 26.52 10.74
N LEU A 256 1.74 26.38 12.00
CA LEU A 256 2.37 25.52 13.00
C LEU A 256 2.06 24.04 12.73
N VAL A 257 0.85 23.72 12.27
CA VAL A 257 0.49 22.38 11.83
C VAL A 257 1.36 21.94 10.66
N GLU A 258 1.57 22.82 9.68
CA GLU A 258 2.43 22.55 8.53
C GLU A 258 3.91 22.41 8.97
N ALA A 259 4.42 23.28 9.83
CA ALA A 259 5.76 23.17 10.39
C ALA A 259 5.95 21.87 11.21
N TYR A 260 4.93 21.47 11.98
CA TYR A 260 4.93 20.22 12.72
C TYR A 260 4.94 19.00 11.78
N ARG A 261 4.11 19.01 10.73
CA ARG A 261 4.11 17.97 9.69
C ARG A 261 5.49 17.85 9.02
N ARG A 262 6.10 18.99 8.64
CA ARG A 262 7.46 19.04 8.07
C ARG A 262 8.50 18.44 9.00
N ARG A 263 8.47 18.75 10.29
CA ARG A 263 9.44 18.24 11.28
C ARG A 263 9.23 16.75 11.59
N THR A 264 7.99 16.30 11.65
CA THR A 264 7.66 14.91 12.03
C THR A 264 7.92 13.93 10.90
N PHE A 265 7.71 14.36 9.66
CA PHE A 265 7.87 13.53 8.45
C PHE A 265 9.07 13.96 7.58
N GLY A 266 9.80 15.00 7.97
CA GLY A 266 10.68 15.77 7.11
C GLY A 266 12.07 15.19 6.81
N LYS A 267 12.50 14.11 7.47
CA LYS A 267 13.82 13.51 7.16
C LYS A 267 13.81 12.63 5.91
N ASP A 268 12.63 12.15 5.50
CA ASP A 268 12.45 11.27 4.36
C ASP A 268 11.58 11.91 3.27
N LYS A 269 11.36 13.26 3.32
CA LYS A 269 10.53 14.01 2.37
C LYS A 269 11.39 14.81 1.40
N VAL A 270 11.15 14.62 0.12
CA VAL A 270 11.56 15.56 -0.93
C VAL A 270 10.34 16.41 -1.28
N ARG A 271 10.45 17.74 -1.17
CA ARG A 271 9.43 18.67 -1.64
C ARG A 271 9.59 18.80 -3.16
N LEU A 272 8.51 18.62 -3.88
CA LEU A 272 8.45 18.85 -5.33
C LEU A 272 8.21 20.32 -5.64
#